data_c62c57d6fadfbda9645173ffe1b61a23
#
_entry.id   c62c57d6fadfbda9645173ffe1b61a23
#
_cell.length_a   1.000
_cell.length_b   1.000
_cell.length_c   1.000
_cell.angle_alpha   90.00
_cell.angle_beta   90.00
_cell.angle_gamma   90.00
#
_symmetry.space_group_name_H-M   'P 1'
#
loop_
_entity.id
_entity.type
_entity.pdbx_description
1 polymer ?
#
loop_
_entity_poly.entity_id
_entity_poly.type
_entity_poly.pdbx_seq_one_letter_code
_entity_poly.pdbx_strand_id
1 'polypeptide(L)'
;RINLFHIRRCCIRIGCRSFHCITFRGIEPVIFLRALGLYRKPIVIWHHTAVVTNPKPWREQISRLFYKGIDQMFLFSRKLIQDSQKTRKAPSHKLKLIHWGPDLPFYDHLLAEMPDRKPEGFISTGKENRDVDTLLQSFSATNEELDLYIAVSCGNINYKKILDRYSVPDSIHIHYTDGVIPYELGKLVARKSCIVICCLDFPYTVGLTTLVEAFALGIPVICSRNPNFEIDIDKEEIGITVEYNDVQGWIDAIRYIADHPEEARRMGENARKLAEERFNLEIFSREIAESLLEISNISSKNRTFA
;
A
#
# COMPACT_ATOMS: atom_id res chain seq x y z
N ARG A 1 17.88 -12.83 19.71
CA ARG A 1 17.87 -14.17 19.08
C ARG A 1 16.96 -14.09 17.87
N ILE A 2 17.54 -13.99 16.67
CA ILE A 2 16.83 -14.02 15.40
C ILE A 2 16.36 -15.46 15.20
N ASN A 3 15.05 -15.64 15.19
CA ASN A 3 14.46 -16.98 15.09
C ASN A 3 14.56 -17.43 13.63
N LEU A 4 15.40 -18.43 13.34
CA LEU A 4 15.58 -19.01 11.99
C LEU A 4 14.23 -19.45 11.33
N PHE A 5 13.18 -19.64 12.13
CA PHE A 5 11.83 -19.96 11.64
C PHE A 5 11.17 -18.81 10.86
N HIS A 6 11.54 -17.53 11.11
CA HIS A 6 11.00 -16.39 10.36
C HIS A 6 11.58 -16.30 8.93
N ILE A 7 12.80 -16.74 8.71
CA ILE A 7 13.44 -16.75 7.38
C ILE A 7 12.72 -17.72 6.43
N ARG A 8 12.16 -18.82 6.93
CA ARG A 8 11.44 -19.80 6.11
C ARG A 8 10.07 -19.30 5.60
N ARG A 9 9.42 -18.38 6.29
CA ARG A 9 8.09 -17.84 5.91
C ARG A 9 8.17 -16.68 4.90
N CYS A 10 9.29 -16.00 4.79
CA CYS A 10 9.46 -14.86 3.87
C CYS A 10 10.13 -15.24 2.53
N CYS A 11 10.53 -16.48 2.32
CA CYS A 11 11.22 -16.91 1.12
C CYS A 11 10.34 -17.83 0.29
N ILE A 12 9.83 -17.33 -0.83
CA ILE A 12 9.21 -18.16 -1.85
C ILE A 12 10.35 -18.85 -2.62
N ARG A 13 10.49 -20.15 -2.43
CA ARG A 13 11.51 -20.97 -3.10
C ARG A 13 10.98 -21.37 -4.47
N ILE A 14 11.13 -20.49 -5.46
CA ILE A 14 10.82 -20.84 -6.84
C ILE A 14 12.03 -21.60 -7.41
N GLY A 15 11.88 -22.91 -7.54
CA GLY A 15 12.76 -23.78 -8.33
C GLY A 15 14.27 -23.58 -8.18
N CYS A 16 14.81 -23.34 -6.98
CA CYS A 16 16.26 -23.26 -6.69
C CYS A 16 17.10 -22.23 -7.50
N ARG A 17 16.50 -21.40 -8.36
CA ARG A 17 17.24 -20.52 -9.28
C ARG A 17 17.39 -19.07 -8.80
N SER A 18 16.45 -18.56 -8.01
CA SER A 18 16.49 -17.19 -7.47
C SER A 18 16.09 -17.15 -5.99
N PHE A 19 16.49 -16.09 -5.28
CA PHE A 19 16.07 -15.80 -3.93
C PHE A 19 15.13 -14.60 -3.96
N HIS A 20 13.87 -14.83 -3.62
CA HIS A 20 12.85 -13.79 -3.56
C HIS A 20 12.48 -13.48 -2.13
N CYS A 21 12.43 -12.21 -1.76
CA CYS A 21 12.09 -11.79 -0.42
C CYS A 21 11.17 -10.55 -0.44
N ILE A 22 10.14 -10.56 0.40
CA ILE A 22 9.21 -9.44 0.56
C ILE A 22 9.89 -8.22 1.18
N THR A 23 10.91 -8.45 2.03
CA THR A 23 11.69 -7.40 2.67
C THR A 23 13.15 -7.83 2.75
N PHE A 24 14.05 -6.87 2.79
CA PHE A 24 15.48 -7.15 2.97
C PHE A 24 15.88 -7.40 4.44
N ARG A 25 14.98 -7.15 5.42
CA ARG A 25 15.27 -7.36 6.83
C ARG A 25 15.54 -8.82 7.14
N GLY A 26 16.71 -9.09 7.71
CA GLY A 26 17.18 -10.44 8.06
C GLY A 26 17.95 -11.15 6.95
N ILE A 27 18.02 -10.61 5.73
CA ILE A 27 18.84 -11.15 4.64
C ILE A 27 20.00 -10.23 4.22
N GLU A 28 20.23 -9.15 4.96
CA GLU A 28 21.29 -8.18 4.68
C GLU A 28 22.66 -8.85 4.47
N PRO A 29 23.10 -9.84 5.29
CA PRO A 29 24.36 -10.52 5.06
C PRO A 29 24.42 -11.22 3.70
N VAL A 30 23.32 -11.83 3.24
CA VAL A 30 23.25 -12.51 1.94
C VAL A 30 23.33 -11.50 0.79
N ILE A 31 22.73 -10.31 0.96
CA ILE A 31 22.82 -9.21 -0.02
C ILE A 31 24.27 -8.73 -0.12
N PHE A 32 25.00 -8.56 0.99
CA PHE A 32 26.41 -8.20 0.96
C PHE A 32 27.28 -9.29 0.32
N LEU A 33 27.04 -10.57 0.63
CA LEU A 33 27.74 -11.68 -0.03
C LEU A 33 27.47 -11.67 -1.56
N ARG A 34 26.25 -11.32 -1.98
CA ARG A 34 25.92 -11.15 -3.41
C ARG A 34 26.71 -9.99 -4.02
N ALA A 35 26.77 -8.84 -3.34
CA ALA A 35 27.53 -7.67 -3.79
C ALA A 35 29.02 -7.96 -3.99
N LEU A 36 29.59 -8.85 -3.18
CA LEU A 36 30.98 -9.30 -3.22
C LEU A 36 31.21 -10.49 -4.18
N GLY A 37 30.15 -11.01 -4.84
CA GLY A 37 30.28 -12.15 -5.76
C GLY A 37 30.37 -13.52 -5.07
N LEU A 38 30.29 -13.60 -3.76
CA LEU A 38 30.36 -14.83 -2.97
C LEU A 38 29.04 -15.61 -2.97
N TYR A 39 27.91 -14.92 -3.15
CA TYR A 39 26.60 -15.53 -3.33
C TYR A 39 26.15 -15.37 -4.78
N ARG A 40 25.83 -16.49 -5.46
CA ARG A 40 25.65 -16.52 -6.92
C ARG A 40 24.19 -16.45 -7.38
N LYS A 41 23.21 -16.68 -6.50
CA LYS A 41 21.80 -16.64 -6.89
C LYS A 41 21.30 -15.19 -6.92
N PRO A 42 20.49 -14.80 -7.91
CA PRO A 42 19.89 -13.47 -7.96
C PRO A 42 19.01 -13.19 -6.72
N ILE A 43 19.03 -11.96 -6.27
CA ILE A 43 18.21 -11.46 -5.15
C ILE A 43 17.22 -10.45 -5.69
N VAL A 44 15.94 -10.71 -5.46
CA VAL A 44 14.81 -9.85 -5.83
C VAL A 44 14.08 -9.45 -4.58
N ILE A 45 13.79 -8.16 -4.42
CA ILE A 45 13.10 -7.63 -3.23
C ILE A 45 11.95 -6.71 -3.62
N TRP A 46 10.99 -6.55 -2.72
CA TRP A 46 10.04 -5.44 -2.74
C TRP A 46 10.61 -4.28 -1.93
N HIS A 47 10.49 -3.08 -2.50
CA HIS A 47 10.96 -1.87 -1.86
C HIS A 47 9.80 -0.88 -1.75
N HIS A 48 9.28 -0.69 -0.54
CA HIS A 48 8.08 0.11 -0.31
C HIS A 48 8.32 1.62 -0.39
N THR A 49 9.59 2.05 -0.24
CA THR A 49 10.00 3.45 -0.26
C THR A 49 10.96 3.71 -1.42
N ALA A 50 11.20 4.96 -1.77
CA ALA A 50 12.31 5.29 -2.66
C ALA A 50 13.66 4.99 -2.00
N VAL A 51 14.66 4.63 -2.81
CA VAL A 51 16.06 4.56 -2.38
C VAL A 51 16.52 5.97 -2.06
N VAL A 52 17.07 6.19 -0.87
CA VAL A 52 17.49 7.52 -0.42
C VAL A 52 19.00 7.61 -0.22
N THR A 53 19.56 8.80 -0.39
CA THR A 53 20.96 9.08 -0.09
C THR A 53 21.19 9.18 1.41
N ASN A 54 22.23 8.53 1.92
CA ASN A 54 22.58 8.66 3.33
C ASN A 54 23.45 9.90 3.55
N PRO A 55 23.13 10.77 4.54
CA PRO A 55 23.89 11.99 4.78
C PRO A 55 25.34 11.73 5.28
N LYS A 56 25.62 10.56 5.87
CA LYS A 56 26.96 10.17 6.32
C LYS A 56 27.72 9.46 5.21
N PRO A 57 28.89 9.97 4.72
CA PRO A 57 29.59 9.40 3.58
C PRO A 57 29.91 7.91 3.70
N TRP A 58 30.38 7.46 4.86
CA TRP A 58 30.69 6.05 5.07
C TRP A 58 29.45 5.14 5.01
N ARG A 59 28.31 5.60 5.54
CA ARG A 59 27.04 4.88 5.43
C ARG A 59 26.52 4.86 4.00
N GLU A 60 26.79 5.94 3.26
CA GLU A 60 26.43 5.99 1.83
C GLU A 60 27.22 4.95 1.04
N GLN A 61 28.51 4.75 1.31
CA GLN A 61 29.31 3.69 0.66
C GLN A 61 28.79 2.29 1.01
N ILE A 62 28.47 2.03 2.28
CA ILE A 62 27.85 0.78 2.68
C ILE A 62 26.50 0.58 1.97
N SER A 63 25.69 1.61 1.89
CA SER A 63 24.40 1.58 1.18
C SER A 63 24.58 1.29 -0.31
N ARG A 64 25.58 1.87 -0.98
CA ARG A 64 25.90 1.56 -2.39
C ARG A 64 26.29 0.11 -2.59
N LEU A 65 27.14 -0.43 -1.70
CA LEU A 65 27.51 -1.85 -1.72
C LEU A 65 26.26 -2.73 -1.50
N PHE A 66 25.39 -2.37 -0.56
CA PHE A 66 24.15 -3.09 -0.30
C PHE A 66 23.28 -3.17 -1.57
N TYR A 67 22.94 -2.03 -2.21
CA TYR A 67 22.11 -2.01 -3.41
C TYR A 67 22.78 -2.67 -4.64
N LYS A 68 24.12 -2.73 -4.68
CA LYS A 68 24.86 -3.52 -5.68
C LYS A 68 24.49 -5.00 -5.60
N GLY A 69 24.26 -5.55 -4.39
CA GLY A 69 23.91 -6.94 -4.15
C GLY A 69 22.47 -7.32 -4.47
N ILE A 70 21.63 -6.38 -4.84
CA ILE A 70 20.24 -6.62 -5.25
C ILE A 70 20.19 -6.63 -6.77
N ASP A 71 19.61 -7.66 -7.36
CA ASP A 71 19.50 -7.81 -8.81
C ASP A 71 18.26 -7.09 -9.36
N GLN A 72 17.13 -7.12 -8.62
CA GLN A 72 15.93 -6.37 -8.97
C GLN A 72 15.15 -5.92 -7.74
N MET A 73 14.54 -4.73 -7.86
CA MET A 73 13.64 -4.16 -6.86
C MET A 73 12.30 -3.83 -7.50
N PHE A 74 11.24 -4.34 -6.89
CA PHE A 74 9.87 -3.99 -7.21
C PHE A 74 9.45 -2.75 -6.43
N LEU A 75 8.91 -1.76 -7.12
CA LEU A 75 8.35 -0.54 -6.55
C LEU A 75 6.91 -0.36 -7.04
N PHE A 76 6.09 0.32 -6.24
CA PHE A 76 4.66 0.44 -6.46
C PHE A 76 4.24 1.71 -7.21
N SER A 77 5.21 2.56 -7.62
CA SER A 77 4.92 3.72 -8.46
C SER A 77 6.14 4.19 -9.26
N ARG A 78 5.86 4.86 -10.40
CA ARG A 78 6.89 5.54 -11.20
C ARG A 78 7.60 6.63 -10.42
N LYS A 79 6.89 7.33 -9.53
CA LYS A 79 7.49 8.35 -8.64
C LYS A 79 8.59 7.76 -7.77
N LEU A 80 8.34 6.61 -7.12
CA LEU A 80 9.33 5.93 -6.30
C LEU A 80 10.53 5.46 -7.13
N ILE A 81 10.31 5.01 -8.37
CA ILE A 81 11.38 4.66 -9.32
C ILE A 81 12.23 5.88 -9.64
N GLN A 82 11.61 6.98 -10.05
CA GLN A 82 12.30 8.23 -10.42
C GLN A 82 13.13 8.77 -9.24
N ASP A 83 12.57 8.78 -8.04
CA ASP A 83 13.28 9.24 -6.84
C ASP A 83 14.45 8.30 -6.47
N SER A 84 14.28 7.00 -6.63
CA SER A 84 15.35 6.01 -6.44
C SER A 84 16.52 6.22 -7.42
N GLN A 85 16.21 6.51 -8.68
CA GLN A 85 17.22 6.76 -9.73
C GLN A 85 18.11 7.98 -9.44
N LYS A 86 17.57 9.02 -8.81
CA LYS A 86 18.32 10.23 -8.42
C LYS A 86 19.54 9.90 -7.54
N THR A 87 19.48 8.82 -6.76
CA THR A 87 20.58 8.42 -5.87
C THR A 87 21.76 7.75 -6.60
N ARG A 88 21.54 7.27 -7.84
CA ARG A 88 22.50 6.49 -8.63
C ARG A 88 22.99 5.19 -7.93
N LYS A 89 22.29 4.70 -6.91
CA LYS A 89 22.61 3.42 -6.23
C LYS A 89 22.01 2.22 -6.95
N ALA A 90 20.88 2.42 -7.60
CA ALA A 90 20.16 1.40 -8.34
C ALA A 90 19.96 1.88 -9.79
N PRO A 91 20.64 1.26 -10.75
CA PRO A 91 20.45 1.56 -12.16
C PRO A 91 19.05 1.16 -12.62
N SER A 92 18.53 1.83 -13.65
CA SER A 92 17.14 1.70 -14.12
C SER A 92 16.71 0.25 -14.38
N HIS A 93 17.59 -0.58 -14.92
CA HIS A 93 17.29 -1.98 -15.22
C HIS A 93 17.03 -2.85 -13.97
N LYS A 94 17.39 -2.37 -12.78
CA LYS A 94 17.10 -3.05 -11.50
C LYS A 94 15.78 -2.62 -10.87
N LEU A 95 15.15 -1.54 -11.38
CA LEU A 95 13.93 -0.98 -10.82
C LEU A 95 12.77 -1.37 -11.73
N LYS A 96 11.78 -2.07 -11.19
CA LYS A 96 10.60 -2.49 -11.94
C LYS A 96 9.33 -2.03 -11.23
N LEU A 97 8.46 -1.37 -11.97
CA LEU A 97 7.10 -1.06 -11.52
C LEU A 97 6.30 -2.35 -11.45
N ILE A 98 5.53 -2.52 -10.40
CA ILE A 98 4.52 -3.56 -10.27
C ILE A 98 3.21 -2.94 -9.78
N HIS A 99 2.09 -3.49 -10.27
CA HIS A 99 0.75 -3.00 -9.98
C HIS A 99 0.10 -3.87 -8.92
N TRP A 100 0.25 -3.49 -7.65
CA TRP A 100 -0.41 -4.22 -6.58
C TRP A 100 -1.92 -4.05 -6.69
N GLY A 101 -2.62 -5.19 -6.55
CA GLY A 101 -4.07 -5.21 -6.59
C GLY A 101 -4.65 -6.29 -5.67
N PRO A 102 -5.96 -6.22 -5.41
CA PRO A 102 -6.69 -7.13 -4.52
C PRO A 102 -6.93 -8.50 -5.16
N ASP A 103 -7.22 -9.47 -4.31
CA ASP A 103 -7.77 -10.77 -4.69
C ASP A 103 -9.27 -10.62 -5.01
N LEU A 104 -9.61 -10.36 -6.28
CA LEU A 104 -10.99 -10.14 -6.70
C LEU A 104 -11.91 -11.32 -6.37
N PRO A 105 -11.56 -12.60 -6.62
CA PRO A 105 -12.36 -13.75 -6.20
C PRO A 105 -12.71 -13.76 -4.71
N PHE A 106 -11.78 -13.37 -3.85
CA PHE A 106 -12.04 -13.25 -2.40
C PHE A 106 -13.13 -12.21 -2.11
N TYR A 107 -13.03 -11.03 -2.70
CA TYR A 107 -14.02 -9.96 -2.48
C TYR A 107 -15.36 -10.26 -3.15
N ASP A 108 -15.36 -10.92 -4.32
CA ASP A 108 -16.60 -11.38 -4.98
C ASP A 108 -17.36 -12.39 -4.12
N HIS A 109 -16.65 -13.33 -3.48
CA HIS A 109 -17.23 -14.27 -2.54
C HIS A 109 -17.83 -13.54 -1.33
N LEU A 110 -17.09 -12.57 -0.76
CA LEU A 110 -17.56 -11.76 0.35
C LEU A 110 -18.83 -10.97 -0.01
N LEU A 111 -18.87 -10.37 -1.20
CA LEU A 111 -20.02 -9.62 -1.68
C LEU A 111 -21.24 -10.54 -1.94
N ALA A 112 -21.01 -11.74 -2.43
CA ALA A 112 -22.07 -12.73 -2.68
C ALA A 112 -22.78 -13.19 -1.39
N GLU A 113 -22.13 -13.10 -0.24
CA GLU A 113 -22.76 -13.36 1.06
C GLU A 113 -23.68 -12.22 1.55
N MET A 114 -23.69 -11.07 0.86
CA MET A 114 -24.43 -9.87 1.26
C MET A 114 -25.21 -9.27 0.09
N PRO A 115 -26.14 -10.03 -0.54
CA PRO A 115 -26.85 -9.55 -1.74
C PRO A 115 -27.73 -8.33 -1.48
N ASP A 116 -28.27 -8.20 -0.27
CA ASP A 116 -29.19 -7.12 0.12
C ASP A 116 -28.48 -5.96 0.86
N ARG A 117 -27.14 -5.85 0.73
CA ARG A 117 -26.42 -4.77 1.38
C ARG A 117 -26.90 -3.41 0.92
N LYS A 118 -27.10 -2.52 1.87
CA LYS A 118 -27.37 -1.09 1.62
C LYS A 118 -26.16 -0.31 2.14
N PRO A 119 -25.32 0.25 1.24
CA PRO A 119 -24.19 1.05 1.67
C PRO A 119 -24.62 2.33 2.34
N GLU A 120 -24.12 2.62 3.55
CA GLU A 120 -24.44 3.83 4.31
C GLU A 120 -23.20 4.34 5.06
N GLY A 121 -23.05 5.67 5.14
CA GLY A 121 -21.99 6.33 5.90
C GLY A 121 -20.58 6.08 5.37
N PHE A 122 -19.60 6.51 6.15
CA PHE A 122 -18.20 6.49 5.80
C PHE A 122 -17.43 5.51 6.68
N ILE A 123 -16.29 5.02 6.18
CA ILE A 123 -15.38 4.20 6.95
C ILE A 123 -13.93 4.61 6.71
N SER A 124 -13.15 4.66 7.78
CA SER A 124 -11.69 4.78 7.70
C SER A 124 -11.06 3.56 8.33
N THR A 125 -10.21 2.86 7.58
CA THR A 125 -9.48 1.68 8.05
C THR A 125 -7.97 1.89 7.93
N GLY A 126 -7.20 1.03 8.61
CA GLY A 126 -5.76 0.99 8.52
C GLY A 126 -5.07 1.51 9.78
N LYS A 127 -3.80 1.18 9.91
CA LYS A 127 -3.04 1.41 11.15
C LYS A 127 -1.85 2.33 11.02
N GLU A 128 -1.30 2.50 9.80
CA GLU A 128 -0.05 3.24 9.61
C GLU A 128 -0.29 4.66 9.13
N ASN A 129 0.31 5.63 9.83
CA ASN A 129 0.39 7.02 9.41
C ASN A 129 -0.96 7.65 9.04
N ARG A 130 -2.00 7.39 9.84
CA ARG A 130 -3.31 8.04 9.67
C ARG A 130 -3.29 9.43 10.34
N ASP A 131 -3.85 10.41 9.64
CA ASP A 131 -4.08 11.75 10.17
C ASP A 131 -5.47 11.80 10.83
N VAL A 132 -5.51 11.35 12.08
CA VAL A 132 -6.77 11.31 12.84
C VAL A 132 -7.19 12.70 13.33
N ASP A 133 -6.26 13.64 13.47
CA ASP A 133 -6.57 15.02 13.87
C ASP A 133 -7.40 15.71 12.76
N THR A 134 -6.93 15.70 11.51
CA THR A 134 -7.66 16.25 10.35
C THR A 134 -8.99 15.51 10.16
N LEU A 135 -8.98 14.17 10.25
CA LEU A 135 -10.17 13.34 10.06
C LEU A 135 -11.28 13.70 11.06
N LEU A 136 -10.98 13.76 12.37
CA LEU A 136 -11.95 14.08 13.40
C LEU A 136 -12.51 15.50 13.25
N GLN A 137 -11.64 16.49 12.98
CA GLN A 137 -12.09 17.86 12.76
C GLN A 137 -13.09 17.96 11.61
N SER A 138 -12.80 17.26 10.50
CA SER A 138 -13.64 17.32 9.32
C SER A 138 -14.99 16.63 9.53
N PHE A 139 -15.01 15.43 10.10
CA PHE A 139 -16.28 14.73 10.37
C PHE A 139 -17.10 15.39 11.47
N SER A 140 -16.48 15.95 12.50
CA SER A 140 -17.22 16.74 13.52
C SER A 140 -17.93 17.96 12.95
N ALA A 141 -17.44 18.52 11.83
CA ALA A 141 -18.05 19.68 11.17
C ALA A 141 -19.15 19.30 10.16
N THR A 142 -19.21 18.05 9.70
CA THR A 142 -20.20 17.58 8.72
C THR A 142 -21.39 16.87 9.35
N ASN A 143 -21.22 16.32 10.55
CA ASN A 143 -22.18 15.45 11.23
C ASN A 143 -22.55 14.18 10.44
N GLU A 144 -21.66 13.76 9.49
CA GLU A 144 -21.80 12.51 8.76
C GLU A 144 -21.32 11.32 9.61
N GLU A 145 -21.93 10.14 9.37
CA GLU A 145 -21.58 8.91 10.10
C GLU A 145 -20.23 8.37 9.65
N LEU A 146 -19.29 8.22 10.60
CA LEU A 146 -17.97 7.65 10.38
C LEU A 146 -17.69 6.48 11.30
N ASP A 147 -17.38 5.33 10.73
CA ASP A 147 -16.72 4.23 11.46
C ASP A 147 -15.20 4.32 11.29
N LEU A 148 -14.50 4.61 12.39
CA LEU A 148 -13.04 4.68 12.42
C LEU A 148 -12.44 3.41 13.03
N TYR A 149 -11.91 2.51 12.20
CA TYR A 149 -11.19 1.31 12.60
C TYR A 149 -9.69 1.58 12.63
N ILE A 150 -9.11 1.69 13.82
CA ILE A 150 -7.71 2.08 13.99
C ILE A 150 -7.03 1.28 15.09
N ALA A 151 -5.72 1.06 14.98
CA ALA A 151 -4.93 0.46 16.05
C ALA A 151 -4.77 1.43 17.23
N VAL A 152 -4.59 0.93 18.45
CA VAL A 152 -4.26 1.77 19.62
C VAL A 152 -2.99 2.58 19.38
N SER A 153 -1.99 1.95 18.77
CA SER A 153 -0.73 2.60 18.38
C SER A 153 -0.09 1.91 17.18
N CYS A 154 0.67 2.66 16.39
CA CYS A 154 1.49 2.11 15.32
C CYS A 154 2.78 2.92 15.16
N GLY A 155 3.93 2.23 15.21
CA GLY A 155 5.23 2.88 15.20
C GLY A 155 5.38 3.85 16.38
N ASN A 156 5.64 5.11 16.08
CA ASN A 156 5.78 6.17 17.09
C ASN A 156 4.47 6.94 17.35
N ILE A 157 3.37 6.57 16.71
CA ILE A 157 2.08 7.25 16.84
C ILE A 157 1.22 6.47 17.81
N ASN A 158 0.74 7.13 18.86
CA ASN A 158 -0.25 6.61 19.78
C ASN A 158 -1.60 7.28 19.46
N TYR A 159 -2.41 6.59 18.64
CA TYR A 159 -3.71 7.10 18.19
C TYR A 159 -4.70 7.28 19.34
N LYS A 160 -4.72 6.33 20.29
CA LYS A 160 -5.59 6.47 21.45
C LYS A 160 -5.33 7.77 22.21
N LYS A 161 -4.06 8.11 22.46
CA LYS A 161 -3.69 9.36 23.14
C LYS A 161 -4.07 10.61 22.32
N ILE A 162 -4.09 10.51 21.00
CA ILE A 162 -4.55 11.61 20.13
C ILE A 162 -6.06 11.74 20.25
N LEU A 163 -6.79 10.65 20.07
CA LEU A 163 -8.26 10.59 20.12
C LEU A 163 -8.83 11.01 21.47
N ASP A 164 -8.19 10.64 22.59
CA ASP A 164 -8.59 11.02 23.95
C ASP A 164 -8.57 12.54 24.21
N ARG A 165 -8.01 13.35 23.28
CA ARG A 165 -8.01 14.84 23.38
C ARG A 165 -9.26 15.48 22.80
N TYR A 166 -10.07 14.73 22.08
CA TYR A 166 -11.25 15.23 21.40
C TYR A 166 -12.53 14.85 22.15
N SER A 167 -13.51 15.77 22.16
CA SER A 167 -14.89 15.42 22.41
C SER A 167 -15.49 14.90 21.11
N VAL A 168 -15.55 13.57 20.97
CA VAL A 168 -15.97 12.92 19.74
C VAL A 168 -17.50 12.97 19.66
N PRO A 169 -18.10 13.48 18.55
CA PRO A 169 -19.55 13.46 18.34
C PRO A 169 -20.10 12.03 18.25
N ASP A 170 -21.39 11.87 18.52
CA ASP A 170 -22.07 10.55 18.45
C ASP A 170 -22.06 9.95 17.03
N SER A 171 -21.91 10.78 15.98
CA SER A 171 -21.78 10.34 14.58
C SER A 171 -20.41 9.68 14.25
N ILE A 172 -19.44 9.72 15.17
CA ILE A 172 -18.11 9.13 14.95
C ILE A 172 -17.91 7.93 15.88
N HIS A 173 -17.87 6.74 15.31
CA HIS A 173 -17.70 5.49 16.04
C HIS A 173 -16.26 4.99 15.95
N ILE A 174 -15.53 5.01 17.09
CA ILE A 174 -14.13 4.59 17.14
C ILE A 174 -14.03 3.13 17.56
N HIS A 175 -13.41 2.31 16.69
CA HIS A 175 -13.18 0.90 16.90
C HIS A 175 -11.68 0.59 16.87
N TYR A 176 -11.16 0.02 17.96
CA TYR A 176 -9.78 -0.42 17.97
C TYR A 176 -9.63 -1.80 17.31
N THR A 177 -8.67 -1.91 16.37
CA THR A 177 -8.53 -3.09 15.48
C THR A 177 -7.78 -4.26 16.09
N ASP A 178 -7.37 -4.20 17.33
CA ASP A 178 -6.67 -5.31 17.99
C ASP A 178 -7.57 -6.54 18.05
N GLY A 179 -7.23 -7.56 17.24
CA GLY A 179 -7.96 -8.81 17.16
C GLY A 179 -9.08 -8.87 16.11
N VAL A 180 -9.28 -7.84 15.30
CA VAL A 180 -10.27 -7.89 14.20
C VAL A 180 -9.75 -8.78 13.08
N ILE A 181 -10.60 -9.75 12.67
CA ILE A 181 -10.30 -10.66 11.57
C ILE A 181 -10.52 -9.92 10.24
N PRO A 182 -9.55 -9.96 9.29
CA PRO A 182 -9.66 -9.23 8.03
C PRO A 182 -10.94 -9.49 7.23
N TYR A 183 -11.45 -10.71 7.24
CA TYR A 183 -12.70 -11.07 6.56
C TYR A 183 -13.92 -10.35 7.14
N GLU A 184 -14.07 -10.32 8.46
CA GLU A 184 -15.17 -9.60 9.11
C GLU A 184 -15.05 -8.08 8.90
N LEU A 185 -13.84 -7.54 8.92
CA LEU A 185 -13.61 -6.13 8.60
C LEU A 185 -14.02 -5.84 7.15
N GLY A 186 -13.68 -6.71 6.19
CA GLY A 186 -14.10 -6.58 4.79
C GLY A 186 -15.61 -6.51 4.62
N LYS A 187 -16.39 -7.29 5.40
CA LYS A 187 -17.85 -7.21 5.41
C LYS A 187 -18.38 -5.87 5.95
N LEU A 188 -17.73 -5.33 6.96
CA LEU A 188 -18.08 -4.00 7.49
C LEU A 188 -17.79 -2.91 6.47
N VAL A 189 -16.61 -2.95 5.84
CA VAL A 189 -16.22 -2.02 4.77
C VAL A 189 -17.21 -2.10 3.60
N ALA A 190 -17.61 -3.30 3.18
CA ALA A 190 -18.53 -3.51 2.07
C ALA A 190 -19.94 -2.91 2.27
N ARG A 191 -20.31 -2.56 3.50
CA ARG A 191 -21.58 -1.89 3.84
C ARG A 191 -21.52 -0.37 3.82
N LYS A 192 -20.35 0.20 3.47
CA LYS A 192 -20.14 1.65 3.52
C LYS A 192 -20.23 2.29 2.15
N SER A 193 -20.71 3.52 2.12
CA SER A 193 -20.87 4.31 0.89
C SER A 193 -19.55 4.86 0.39
N CYS A 194 -18.58 5.11 1.29
CA CYS A 194 -17.28 5.67 0.93
C CYS A 194 -16.19 5.23 1.92
N ILE A 195 -15.00 4.97 1.38
CA ILE A 195 -13.80 4.70 2.18
C ILE A 195 -12.95 5.96 2.27
N VAL A 196 -12.56 6.31 3.50
CA VAL A 196 -11.78 7.52 3.81
C VAL A 196 -10.34 7.14 4.15
N ILE A 197 -9.39 7.67 3.38
CA ILE A 197 -7.96 7.39 3.49
C ILE A 197 -7.21 8.68 3.86
N CYS A 198 -7.48 9.19 5.06
CA CYS A 198 -6.82 10.38 5.60
C CYS A 198 -5.46 10.00 6.19
N CYS A 199 -4.39 10.42 5.55
CA CYS A 199 -3.02 10.04 5.89
C CYS A 199 -2.13 11.25 6.13
N LEU A 200 -1.11 11.06 6.96
CA LEU A 200 0.00 11.99 7.10
C LEU A 200 0.91 11.93 5.86
N ASP A 201 1.61 13.01 5.55
CA ASP A 201 2.57 13.06 4.44
C ASP A 201 3.82 12.22 4.78
N PHE A 202 3.96 11.10 4.08
CA PHE A 202 5.11 10.21 4.18
C PHE A 202 5.65 9.84 2.80
N PRO A 203 6.97 9.65 2.65
CA PRO A 203 7.61 9.44 1.34
C PRO A 203 7.42 8.01 0.79
N TYR A 204 6.21 7.46 0.91
CA TYR A 204 5.84 6.16 0.32
C TYR A 204 4.31 6.06 0.11
N THR A 205 3.84 4.93 -0.40
CA THR A 205 2.43 4.67 -0.76
C THR A 205 1.54 4.39 0.46
N VAL A 206 1.51 5.31 1.44
CA VAL A 206 0.62 5.18 2.62
C VAL A 206 -0.84 5.11 2.16
N GLY A 207 -1.59 4.13 2.65
CA GLY A 207 -2.99 3.96 2.30
C GLY A 207 -3.25 3.06 1.09
N LEU A 208 -2.21 2.62 0.35
CA LEU A 208 -2.39 1.80 -0.86
C LEU A 208 -3.20 0.51 -0.62
N THR A 209 -3.02 -0.15 0.51
CA THR A 209 -3.78 -1.38 0.85
C THR A 209 -5.28 -1.11 0.95
N THR A 210 -5.65 -0.01 1.61
CA THR A 210 -7.05 0.40 1.75
C THR A 210 -7.62 0.87 0.40
N LEU A 211 -6.80 1.53 -0.43
CA LEU A 211 -7.20 1.98 -1.75
C LEU A 211 -7.55 0.79 -2.67
N VAL A 212 -6.71 -0.25 -2.71
CA VAL A 212 -7.00 -1.44 -3.55
C VAL A 212 -8.16 -2.27 -3.01
N GLU A 213 -8.42 -2.25 -1.70
CA GLU A 213 -9.63 -2.83 -1.11
C GLU A 213 -10.89 -2.09 -1.58
N ALA A 214 -10.86 -0.76 -1.63
CA ALA A 214 -11.94 0.05 -2.18
C ALA A 214 -12.24 -0.32 -3.64
N PHE A 215 -11.20 -0.53 -4.44
CA PHE A 215 -11.35 -0.98 -5.82
C PHE A 215 -12.06 -2.34 -5.92
N ALA A 216 -11.64 -3.32 -5.10
CA ALA A 216 -12.24 -4.64 -5.10
C ALA A 216 -13.74 -4.62 -4.74
N LEU A 217 -14.10 -3.76 -3.79
CA LEU A 217 -15.47 -3.64 -3.30
C LEU A 217 -16.35 -2.73 -4.16
N GLY A 218 -15.77 -2.00 -5.13
CA GLY A 218 -16.49 -1.03 -5.95
C GLY A 218 -17.01 0.14 -5.11
N ILE A 219 -16.20 0.65 -4.17
CA ILE A 219 -16.54 1.74 -3.26
C ILE A 219 -15.67 2.96 -3.58
N PRO A 220 -16.24 4.18 -3.70
CA PRO A 220 -15.47 5.39 -3.92
C PRO A 220 -14.58 5.72 -2.73
N VAL A 221 -13.55 6.52 -2.96
CA VAL A 221 -12.63 6.95 -1.90
C VAL A 221 -12.58 8.47 -1.76
N ILE A 222 -12.39 8.95 -0.54
CA ILE A 222 -11.80 10.27 -0.28
C ILE A 222 -10.41 10.01 0.28
N CYS A 223 -9.38 10.56 -0.37
CA CYS A 223 -8.00 10.17 -0.07
C CYS A 223 -7.07 11.38 0.01
N SER A 224 -6.14 11.40 0.96
CA SER A 224 -5.04 12.39 0.95
C SER A 224 -4.27 12.30 -0.38
N ARG A 225 -3.94 13.43 -0.98
CA ARG A 225 -3.21 13.52 -2.26
C ARG A 225 -1.77 13.02 -2.08
N ASN A 226 -1.59 11.70 -2.19
CA ASN A 226 -0.28 11.07 -2.06
C ASN A 226 0.43 10.99 -3.42
N PRO A 227 1.49 11.79 -3.66
CA PRO A 227 2.20 11.79 -4.93
C PRO A 227 2.92 10.47 -5.24
N ASN A 228 3.00 9.56 -4.26
CA ASN A 228 3.61 8.25 -4.43
C ASN A 228 2.63 7.18 -4.93
N PHE A 229 1.34 7.47 -5.09
CA PHE A 229 0.42 6.57 -5.77
C PHE A 229 0.72 6.54 -7.27
N GLU A 230 0.58 5.37 -7.88
CA GLU A 230 0.65 5.20 -9.35
C GLU A 230 -0.68 5.61 -10.01
N ILE A 231 -1.74 5.64 -9.24
CA ILE A 231 -3.12 5.89 -9.67
C ILE A 231 -3.47 7.34 -9.35
N ASP A 232 -4.00 8.03 -10.34
CA ASP A 232 -4.58 9.36 -10.19
C ASP A 232 -6.08 9.21 -9.93
N ILE A 233 -6.50 9.38 -8.67
CA ILE A 233 -7.86 9.15 -8.19
C ILE A 233 -8.88 10.05 -8.88
N ASP A 234 -8.54 11.34 -9.03
CA ASP A 234 -9.42 12.33 -9.64
C ASP A 234 -9.58 12.07 -11.16
N LYS A 235 -8.46 11.77 -11.84
CA LYS A 235 -8.46 11.51 -13.29
C LYS A 235 -9.17 10.22 -13.67
N GLU A 236 -9.03 9.17 -12.86
CA GLU A 236 -9.72 7.88 -13.07
C GLU A 236 -11.19 7.95 -12.59
N GLU A 237 -11.63 9.07 -12.03
CA GLU A 237 -12.98 9.30 -11.50
C GLU A 237 -13.41 8.20 -10.51
N ILE A 238 -12.54 7.83 -9.58
CA ILE A 238 -12.76 6.77 -8.59
C ILE A 238 -12.94 7.31 -7.18
N GLY A 239 -12.92 8.63 -7.00
CA GLY A 239 -13.03 9.30 -5.73
C GLY A 239 -12.57 10.75 -5.80
N ILE A 240 -12.25 11.32 -4.66
CA ILE A 240 -11.81 12.71 -4.49
C ILE A 240 -10.48 12.73 -3.74
N THR A 241 -9.48 13.49 -4.25
CA THR A 241 -8.26 13.73 -3.49
C THR A 241 -8.31 15.06 -2.75
N VAL A 242 -7.79 15.06 -1.52
CA VAL A 242 -7.69 16.24 -0.66
C VAL A 242 -6.24 16.45 -0.25
N GLU A 243 -5.79 17.69 -0.18
CA GLU A 243 -4.43 18.03 0.26
C GLU A 243 -4.21 17.65 1.72
N TYR A 244 -2.95 17.41 2.11
CA TYR A 244 -2.60 17.11 3.50
C TYR A 244 -2.94 18.29 4.41
N ASN A 245 -3.50 17.99 5.58
CA ASN A 245 -3.91 18.97 6.60
C ASN A 245 -4.98 19.99 6.14
N ASP A 246 -5.67 19.76 5.04
CA ASP A 246 -6.72 20.62 4.51
C ASP A 246 -8.10 20.20 5.06
N VAL A 247 -8.39 20.62 6.29
CA VAL A 247 -9.68 20.31 6.95
C VAL A 247 -10.88 20.76 6.12
N GLN A 248 -10.80 21.95 5.48
CA GLN A 248 -11.93 22.45 4.68
C GLN A 248 -12.14 21.62 3.41
N GLY A 249 -11.07 21.25 2.72
CA GLY A 249 -11.15 20.35 1.56
C GLY A 249 -11.75 18.99 1.93
N TRP A 250 -11.43 18.46 3.13
CA TRP A 250 -12.05 17.24 3.64
C TRP A 250 -13.55 17.41 3.89
N ILE A 251 -13.97 18.53 4.53
CA ILE A 251 -15.38 18.84 4.76
C ILE A 251 -16.15 18.89 3.43
N ASP A 252 -15.60 19.59 2.44
CA ASP A 252 -16.23 19.75 1.13
C ASP A 252 -16.36 18.42 0.39
N ALA A 253 -15.32 17.58 0.43
CA ALA A 253 -15.33 16.24 -0.17
C ALA A 253 -16.33 15.29 0.51
N ILE A 254 -16.40 15.30 1.86
CA ILE A 254 -17.36 14.50 2.62
C ILE A 254 -18.79 14.89 2.25
N ARG A 255 -19.10 16.18 2.26
CA ARG A 255 -20.42 16.69 1.86
C ARG A 255 -20.76 16.33 0.42
N TYR A 256 -19.80 16.50 -0.48
CA TYR A 256 -20.03 16.15 -1.89
C TYR A 256 -20.46 14.69 -2.06
N ILE A 257 -19.74 13.74 -1.44
CA ILE A 257 -20.08 12.31 -1.50
C ILE A 257 -21.45 12.04 -0.84
N ALA A 258 -21.76 12.68 0.28
CA ALA A 258 -23.04 12.50 0.98
C ALA A 258 -24.22 13.06 0.16
N ASP A 259 -24.06 14.23 -0.45
CA ASP A 259 -25.10 14.94 -1.20
C ASP A 259 -25.29 14.36 -2.63
N HIS A 260 -24.32 13.61 -3.17
CA HIS A 260 -24.33 13.08 -4.55
C HIS A 260 -24.16 11.55 -4.60
N PRO A 261 -25.09 10.76 -4.04
CA PRO A 261 -24.95 9.31 -3.92
C PRO A 261 -24.82 8.59 -5.28
N GLU A 262 -25.44 9.10 -6.34
CA GLU A 262 -25.31 8.52 -7.69
C GLU A 262 -23.92 8.73 -8.28
N GLU A 263 -23.30 9.89 -8.04
CA GLU A 263 -21.92 10.16 -8.43
C GLU A 263 -20.94 9.26 -7.64
N ALA A 264 -21.17 9.14 -6.34
CA ALA A 264 -20.40 8.24 -5.48
C ALA A 264 -20.48 6.79 -5.99
N ARG A 265 -21.68 6.32 -6.37
CA ARG A 265 -21.86 4.98 -6.94
C ARG A 265 -21.08 4.83 -8.26
N ARG A 266 -21.15 5.82 -9.16
CA ARG A 266 -20.41 5.81 -10.43
C ARG A 266 -18.89 5.76 -10.19
N MET A 267 -18.38 6.53 -9.23
CA MET A 267 -16.96 6.47 -8.83
C MET A 267 -16.57 5.07 -8.33
N GLY A 268 -17.43 4.42 -7.56
CA GLY A 268 -17.22 3.04 -7.12
C GLY A 268 -17.19 2.03 -8.26
N GLU A 269 -18.08 2.16 -9.24
CA GLU A 269 -18.10 1.33 -10.45
C GLU A 269 -16.81 1.49 -11.27
N ASN A 270 -16.31 2.72 -11.42
CA ASN A 270 -15.03 3.00 -12.06
C ASN A 270 -13.86 2.36 -11.29
N ALA A 271 -13.89 2.43 -9.95
CA ALA A 271 -12.88 1.80 -9.11
C ALA A 271 -12.85 0.27 -9.30
N ARG A 272 -14.01 -0.38 -9.35
CA ARG A 272 -14.11 -1.81 -9.63
C ARG A 272 -13.58 -2.17 -11.02
N LYS A 273 -13.95 -1.43 -12.04
CA LYS A 273 -13.46 -1.61 -13.41
C LYS A 273 -11.94 -1.49 -13.48
N LEU A 274 -11.38 -0.49 -12.79
CA LEU A 274 -9.94 -0.29 -12.70
C LEU A 274 -9.23 -1.51 -12.08
N ALA A 275 -9.82 -2.11 -11.02
CA ALA A 275 -9.30 -3.35 -10.43
C ALA A 275 -9.31 -4.50 -11.42
N GLU A 276 -10.42 -4.72 -12.14
CA GLU A 276 -10.56 -5.80 -13.11
C GLU A 276 -9.57 -5.69 -14.26
N GLU A 277 -9.34 -4.48 -14.76
CA GLU A 277 -8.52 -4.24 -15.95
C GLU A 277 -7.01 -4.10 -15.64
N ARG A 278 -6.64 -3.52 -14.49
CA ARG A 278 -5.26 -3.05 -14.27
C ARG A 278 -4.66 -3.41 -12.91
N PHE A 279 -5.46 -3.51 -11.85
CA PHE A 279 -4.97 -3.64 -10.48
C PHE A 279 -5.64 -4.80 -9.75
N ASN A 280 -5.21 -6.03 -10.03
CA ASN A 280 -5.68 -7.23 -9.33
C ASN A 280 -4.53 -8.20 -9.06
N LEU A 281 -4.80 -9.19 -8.20
CA LEU A 281 -3.80 -10.16 -7.76
C LEU A 281 -3.26 -11.01 -8.92
N GLU A 282 -4.07 -11.28 -9.96
CA GLU A 282 -3.63 -12.07 -11.10
C GLU A 282 -2.59 -11.30 -11.93
N ILE A 283 -2.87 -10.04 -12.27
CA ILE A 283 -1.93 -9.15 -12.99
C ILE A 283 -0.65 -9.00 -12.17
N PHE A 284 -0.78 -8.68 -10.88
CA PHE A 284 0.35 -8.54 -9.97
C PHE A 284 1.23 -9.80 -9.91
N SER A 285 0.61 -10.98 -9.77
CA SER A 285 1.33 -12.26 -9.71
C SER A 285 2.03 -12.58 -11.03
N ARG A 286 1.40 -12.28 -12.17
CA ARG A 286 1.97 -12.44 -13.49
C ARG A 286 3.19 -11.54 -13.69
N GLU A 287 3.10 -10.26 -13.37
CA GLU A 287 4.23 -9.31 -13.48
C GLU A 287 5.45 -9.77 -12.67
N ILE A 288 5.22 -10.30 -11.46
CA ILE A 288 6.28 -10.86 -10.62
C ILE A 288 6.86 -12.12 -11.27
N ALA A 289 6.02 -13.05 -11.71
CA ALA A 289 6.47 -14.31 -12.27
C ALA A 289 7.31 -14.11 -13.55
N GLU A 290 6.86 -13.25 -14.46
CA GLU A 290 7.60 -12.87 -15.66
C GLU A 290 8.96 -12.28 -15.33
N SER A 291 9.00 -11.36 -14.38
CA SER A 291 10.24 -10.74 -13.95
C SER A 291 11.23 -11.74 -13.34
N LEU A 292 10.76 -12.69 -12.54
CA LEU A 292 11.59 -13.73 -11.94
C LEU A 292 12.13 -14.69 -12.99
N LEU A 293 11.34 -15.01 -14.03
CA LEU A 293 11.78 -15.82 -15.16
C LEU A 293 12.88 -15.11 -15.97
N GLU A 294 12.72 -13.82 -16.28
CA GLU A 294 13.71 -13.02 -16.98
C GLU A 294 15.06 -13.05 -16.26
N ILE A 295 15.08 -12.76 -14.95
CA ILE A 295 16.30 -12.75 -14.12
C ILE A 295 16.95 -14.14 -14.06
N SER A 296 16.14 -15.18 -13.93
CA SER A 296 16.59 -16.57 -13.90
C SER A 296 17.30 -16.96 -15.20
N ASN A 297 16.76 -16.55 -16.35
CA ASN A 297 17.32 -16.82 -17.67
C ASN A 297 18.63 -16.06 -17.93
N ILE A 298 18.70 -14.79 -17.53
CA ILE A 298 19.94 -13.99 -17.59
C ILE A 298 21.04 -14.65 -16.76
N SER A 299 20.69 -15.10 -15.54
CA SER A 299 21.66 -15.77 -14.65
C SER A 299 22.16 -17.12 -15.19
N SER A 300 21.36 -17.84 -15.97
CA SER A 300 21.75 -19.10 -16.59
C SER A 300 22.69 -18.88 -17.79
N LYS A 301 22.43 -17.89 -18.63
CA LYS A 301 23.29 -17.54 -19.78
C LYS A 301 24.69 -17.12 -19.33
N ASN A 302 24.80 -16.32 -18.28
CA ASN A 302 26.10 -15.87 -17.73
C ASN A 302 26.93 -17.01 -17.10
N ARG A 303 26.33 -18.19 -16.84
CA ARG A 303 27.06 -19.38 -16.34
C ARG A 303 27.61 -20.25 -17.46
N THR A 304 27.05 -20.16 -18.65
CA THR A 304 27.49 -20.97 -19.81
C THR A 304 28.74 -20.37 -20.48
N PHE A 305 29.09 -19.12 -20.16
CA PHE A 305 30.24 -18.39 -20.67
C PHE A 305 31.35 -18.17 -19.65
N ALA A 306 31.27 -18.74 -18.44
CA ALA A 306 32.28 -18.70 -17.37
C ALA A 306 32.78 -20.12 -17.04
#